data_516ef37b65b031bd944d77c4bf608f3e
#
_entry.id   516ef37b65b031bd944d77c4bf608f3e
#
_cell.length_a   1.000
_cell.length_b   1.000
_cell.length_c   1.000
_cell.angle_alpha   90.00
_cell.angle_beta   90.00
_cell.angle_gamma   90.00
#
_symmetry.space_group_name_H-M   'P 1'
#
loop_
_entity.id
_entity.type
_entity.pdbx_description
1 polymer ?
#
loop_
_entity_poly.entity_id
_entity_poly.type
_entity_poly.pdbx_seq_one_letter_code
_entity_poly.pdbx_strand_id
1 'polypeptide(L)'
;YLKVGDKTIPLSGKWKYKISASNSDFDFVEYGPNAYPSLLYNAMVNPLVGLSMQGVIWYQGENNTNRAKEYYHLFPAMINDWGKKWGKDFPFYWVQLANYMDAVEVPSESLWAQVREAQTQTLSLSHTGQAVIIDIGEAKDIHPKNKKEVGRRLALHALHNDYGFSDVVCE
;
A
#
# COMPACT_ATOMS: atom_id res chain seq x y z
N TYR A 1 -15.31 8.05 38.79
CA TYR A 1 -15.62 9.40 39.30
C TYR A 1 -14.83 10.44 38.46
N LEU A 2 -15.42 11.64 38.33
CA LEU A 2 -14.79 12.81 37.75
C LEU A 2 -14.40 13.78 38.86
N LYS A 3 -13.17 14.29 38.89
CA LYS A 3 -12.71 15.33 39.80
C LYS A 3 -12.72 16.69 39.10
N VAL A 4 -13.42 17.65 39.67
CA VAL A 4 -13.46 19.04 39.17
C VAL A 4 -13.15 19.96 40.33
N GLY A 5 -11.91 20.43 40.43
CA GLY A 5 -11.40 21.09 41.63
C GLY A 5 -11.47 20.14 42.84
N ASP A 6 -12.04 20.58 43.94
CA ASP A 6 -12.21 19.78 45.15
C ASP A 6 -13.46 18.89 45.17
N LYS A 7 -14.27 18.95 44.10
CA LYS A 7 -15.50 18.16 43.98
C LYS A 7 -15.24 16.84 43.26
N THR A 8 -15.71 15.76 43.87
CA THR A 8 -15.72 14.42 43.26
C THR A 8 -17.16 14.09 42.85
N ILE A 9 -17.36 13.82 41.56
CA ILE A 9 -18.66 13.48 40.97
C ILE A 9 -18.63 11.97 40.66
N PRO A 10 -19.50 11.16 41.29
CA PRO A 10 -19.60 9.75 40.95
C PRO A 10 -20.13 9.59 39.52
N LEU A 11 -19.50 8.71 38.73
CA LEU A 11 -19.92 8.40 37.37
C LEU A 11 -20.78 7.14 37.29
N SER A 12 -21.09 6.52 38.45
CA SER A 12 -22.03 5.40 38.55
C SER A 12 -23.47 5.90 38.64
N GLY A 13 -24.41 5.13 38.12
CA GLY A 13 -25.84 5.45 38.18
C GLY A 13 -26.48 5.65 36.80
N LYS A 14 -27.68 6.28 36.83
CA LYS A 14 -28.44 6.55 35.60
C LYS A 14 -27.96 7.85 34.96
N TRP A 15 -27.57 7.76 33.69
CA TRP A 15 -27.17 8.90 32.87
C TRP A 15 -28.26 9.25 31.86
N LYS A 16 -28.42 10.52 31.58
CA LYS A 16 -29.21 11.00 30.45
C LYS A 16 -28.26 11.23 29.28
N TYR A 17 -28.63 10.75 28.11
CA TYR A 17 -27.93 11.06 26.90
C TYR A 17 -28.89 11.65 25.84
N LYS A 18 -28.35 12.40 24.93
CA LYS A 18 -29.07 12.94 23.77
C LYS A 18 -28.20 12.70 22.56
N ILE A 19 -28.78 12.13 21.51
CA ILE A 19 -28.15 12.04 20.22
C ILE A 19 -28.12 13.46 19.65
N SER A 20 -26.94 14.00 19.40
CA SER A 20 -26.76 15.35 18.84
C SER A 20 -26.66 15.32 17.32
N ALA A 21 -26.25 14.21 16.76
CA ALA A 21 -26.17 13.96 15.32
C ALA A 21 -26.28 12.45 15.05
N SER A 22 -26.82 12.07 13.92
CA SER A 22 -26.92 10.70 13.44
C SER A 22 -26.32 10.61 12.03
N ASN A 23 -26.10 9.40 11.53
CA ASN A 23 -25.61 9.21 10.16
C ASN A 23 -26.54 9.80 9.10
N SER A 24 -27.86 9.92 9.40
CA SER A 24 -28.83 10.55 8.52
C SER A 24 -28.73 12.08 8.47
N ASP A 25 -28.02 12.70 9.42
CA ASP A 25 -27.83 14.15 9.44
C ASP A 25 -26.62 14.57 8.56
N PHE A 26 -25.89 13.59 8.07
CA PHE A 26 -24.74 13.75 7.15
C PHE A 26 -24.94 12.79 5.98
N ASP A 27 -24.41 13.16 4.82
CA ASP A 27 -24.27 12.23 3.69
C ASP A 27 -23.18 11.18 3.99
N PHE A 28 -23.44 10.38 5.01
CA PHE A 28 -22.52 9.38 5.49
C PHE A 28 -22.53 8.18 4.55
N VAL A 29 -21.48 8.03 3.79
CA VAL A 29 -21.26 6.83 2.97
C VAL A 29 -20.57 5.79 3.84
N GLU A 30 -21.25 4.68 4.12
CA GLU A 30 -20.65 3.54 4.80
C GLU A 30 -19.74 2.81 3.81
N TYR A 31 -18.45 2.97 3.99
CA TYR A 31 -17.44 2.24 3.23
C TYR A 31 -17.24 0.85 3.84
N GLY A 32 -16.92 -0.12 2.98
CA GLY A 32 -16.51 -1.44 3.47
C GLY A 32 -15.21 -1.37 4.30
N PRO A 33 -14.88 -2.43 5.05
CA PRO A 33 -13.78 -2.44 6.03
C PRO A 33 -12.41 -2.07 5.42
N ASN A 34 -12.23 -2.29 4.13
CA ASN A 34 -11.00 -1.96 3.43
C ASN A 34 -10.73 -0.46 3.30
N ALA A 35 -11.76 0.37 3.46
CA ALA A 35 -11.65 1.82 3.34
C ALA A 35 -11.34 2.53 4.67
N TYR A 36 -11.40 1.81 5.79
CA TYR A 36 -11.07 2.39 7.09
C TYR A 36 -9.58 2.25 7.40
N PRO A 37 -8.93 3.31 7.89
CA PRO A 37 -7.52 3.27 8.25
C PRO A 37 -7.20 2.16 9.25
N SER A 38 -6.07 1.51 9.07
CA SER A 38 -5.50 0.50 9.96
C SER A 38 -6.24 -0.84 10.08
N LEU A 39 -7.48 -1.00 9.60
CA LEU A 39 -8.22 -2.26 9.78
C LEU A 39 -7.53 -3.42 9.07
N LEU A 40 -7.12 -3.24 7.82
CA LEU A 40 -6.38 -4.29 7.07
C LEU A 40 -5.04 -4.61 7.75
N TYR A 41 -4.31 -3.59 8.17
CA TYR A 41 -3.07 -3.79 8.89
C TYR A 41 -3.30 -4.60 10.18
N ASN A 42 -4.24 -4.17 11.02
CA ASN A 42 -4.50 -4.80 12.32
C ASN A 42 -4.95 -6.26 12.20
N ALA A 43 -5.78 -6.56 11.19
CA ALA A 43 -6.35 -7.89 11.04
C ALA A 43 -5.47 -8.85 10.23
N MET A 44 -4.69 -8.35 9.26
CA MET A 44 -4.01 -9.20 8.28
C MET A 44 -2.48 -9.11 8.36
N VAL A 45 -1.91 -7.95 8.66
CA VAL A 45 -0.46 -7.76 8.68
C VAL A 45 0.09 -7.89 10.11
N ASN A 46 -0.52 -7.22 11.07
CA ASN A 46 -0.04 -7.23 12.46
C ASN A 46 0.08 -8.63 13.09
N PRO A 47 -0.81 -9.60 12.83
CA PRO A 47 -0.64 -10.96 13.32
C PRO A 47 0.58 -11.70 12.75
N LEU A 48 1.14 -11.21 11.64
CA LEU A 48 2.33 -11.79 11.01
C LEU A 48 3.63 -11.14 11.50
N VAL A 49 3.54 -10.05 12.25
CA VAL A 49 4.74 -9.38 12.81
C VAL A 49 5.50 -10.35 13.68
N GLY A 50 6.79 -10.50 13.41
CA GLY A 50 7.65 -11.50 14.06
C GLY A 50 7.78 -12.83 13.32
N LEU A 51 6.97 -13.09 12.28
CA LEU A 51 7.22 -14.21 11.38
C LEU A 51 8.55 -13.98 10.65
N SER A 52 9.39 -15.00 10.65
CA SER A 52 10.65 -14.95 9.92
C SER A 52 10.38 -14.95 8.42
N MET A 53 10.86 -13.93 7.71
CA MET A 53 10.76 -13.83 6.26
C MET A 53 12.06 -13.25 5.67
N GLN A 54 12.36 -13.58 4.43
CA GLN A 54 13.55 -13.06 3.73
C GLN A 54 13.31 -11.66 3.18
N GLY A 55 12.13 -11.40 2.66
CA GLY A 55 11.77 -10.13 2.06
C GLY A 55 10.29 -10.09 1.71
N VAL A 56 9.87 -9.05 1.02
CA VAL A 56 8.49 -8.83 0.55
C VAL A 56 8.46 -8.69 -0.96
N ILE A 57 7.50 -9.32 -1.60
CA ILE A 57 7.09 -9.00 -2.96
C ILE A 57 5.71 -8.35 -2.93
N TRP A 58 5.55 -7.23 -3.66
CA TRP A 58 4.38 -6.39 -3.58
C TRP A 58 3.80 -6.10 -4.96
N TYR A 59 2.50 -6.28 -5.12
CA TYR A 59 1.80 -5.93 -6.34
C TYR A 59 0.48 -5.23 -5.99
N GLN A 60 0.46 -3.92 -6.03
CA GLN A 60 -0.69 -3.09 -5.68
C GLN A 60 -0.45 -1.65 -6.19
N GLY A 61 -1.51 -0.88 -6.33
CA GLY A 61 -1.44 0.56 -6.65
C GLY A 61 -2.64 1.03 -7.47
N GLU A 62 -3.38 0.13 -8.08
CA GLU A 62 -4.46 0.43 -9.03
C GLU A 62 -5.54 1.31 -8.39
N ASN A 63 -5.96 1.00 -7.19
CA ASN A 63 -6.99 1.78 -6.47
C ASN A 63 -6.47 3.13 -5.95
N ASN A 64 -5.16 3.38 -6.05
CA ASN A 64 -4.56 4.65 -5.64
C ASN A 64 -4.45 5.66 -6.80
N THR A 65 -4.81 5.29 -8.02
CA THR A 65 -4.64 6.14 -9.20
C THR A 65 -5.39 7.47 -9.08
N ASN A 66 -6.59 7.48 -8.52
CA ASN A 66 -7.34 8.72 -8.26
C ASN A 66 -6.74 9.58 -7.13
N ARG A 67 -5.74 9.06 -6.41
CA ARG A 67 -5.00 9.71 -5.33
C ARG A 67 -3.49 9.52 -5.51
N ALA A 68 -3.01 9.58 -6.74
CA ALA A 68 -1.63 9.29 -7.10
C ALA A 68 -0.62 10.13 -6.30
N LYS A 69 -0.93 11.40 -6.03
CA LYS A 69 -0.07 12.29 -5.24
C LYS A 69 0.16 11.81 -3.80
N GLU A 70 -0.82 11.16 -3.20
CA GLU A 70 -0.67 10.58 -1.85
C GLU A 70 0.28 9.37 -1.87
N TYR A 71 0.30 8.63 -2.97
CA TYR A 71 1.09 7.41 -3.10
C TYR A 71 2.61 7.68 -3.01
N TYR A 72 3.07 8.85 -3.43
CA TYR A 72 4.47 9.29 -3.24
C TYR A 72 4.94 9.26 -1.78
N HIS A 73 4.01 9.40 -0.85
CA HIS A 73 4.31 9.39 0.58
C HIS A 73 3.88 8.09 1.25
N LEU A 74 2.73 7.55 0.86
CA LEU A 74 2.15 6.37 1.51
C LEU A 74 2.95 5.11 1.23
N PHE A 75 3.44 4.93 0.00
CA PHE A 75 4.15 3.72 -0.36
C PHE A 75 5.51 3.59 0.35
N PRO A 76 6.41 4.58 0.30
CA PRO A 76 7.64 4.51 1.09
C PRO A 76 7.39 4.50 2.60
N ALA A 77 6.34 5.17 3.09
CA ALA A 77 5.99 5.12 4.51
C ALA A 77 5.59 3.71 4.96
N MET A 78 4.82 2.99 4.16
CA MET A 78 4.43 1.59 4.43
C MET A 78 5.66 0.67 4.49
N ILE A 79 6.58 0.78 3.54
CA ILE A 79 7.81 -0.03 3.51
C ILE A 79 8.64 0.21 4.79
N ASN A 80 8.83 1.47 5.13
CA ASN A 80 9.58 1.86 6.33
C ASN A 80 8.87 1.41 7.63
N ASP A 81 7.54 1.49 7.69
CA ASP A 81 6.78 1.04 8.87
C ASP A 81 6.90 -0.46 9.07
N TRP A 82 6.80 -1.24 8.00
CA TRP A 82 6.96 -2.68 8.08
C TRP A 82 8.38 -3.07 8.52
N GLY A 83 9.42 -2.43 7.98
CA GLY A 83 10.78 -2.63 8.45
C GLY A 83 10.93 -2.40 9.95
N LYS A 84 10.37 -1.29 10.46
CA LYS A 84 10.35 -0.98 11.90
C LYS A 84 9.59 -2.02 12.71
N LYS A 85 8.43 -2.51 12.23
CA LYS A 85 7.61 -3.51 12.93
C LYS A 85 8.30 -4.86 13.05
N TRP A 86 9.01 -5.29 12.02
CA TRP A 86 9.80 -6.52 12.06
C TRP A 86 11.18 -6.34 12.72
N GLY A 87 11.59 -5.10 13.00
CA GLY A 87 12.92 -4.80 13.52
C GLY A 87 14.04 -5.22 12.55
N LYS A 88 13.76 -5.24 11.26
CA LYS A 88 14.64 -5.74 10.22
C LYS A 88 14.50 -4.91 8.95
N ASP A 89 15.62 -4.52 8.39
CA ASP A 89 15.70 -3.98 7.04
C ASP A 89 15.75 -5.16 6.06
N PHE A 90 14.61 -5.49 5.46
CA PHE A 90 14.49 -6.61 4.52
C PHE A 90 14.25 -6.10 3.10
N PRO A 91 14.66 -6.88 2.07
CA PRO A 91 14.38 -6.56 0.69
C PRO A 91 12.90 -6.37 0.41
N PHE A 92 12.56 -5.33 -0.34
CA PHE A 92 11.19 -5.04 -0.74
C PHE A 92 11.12 -4.82 -2.25
N TYR A 93 10.57 -5.79 -2.97
CA TYR A 93 10.47 -5.74 -4.42
C TYR A 93 9.02 -5.58 -4.84
N TRP A 94 8.76 -4.66 -5.76
CA TRP A 94 7.38 -4.42 -6.22
C TRP A 94 7.26 -4.46 -7.73
N VAL A 95 6.02 -4.60 -8.15
CA VAL A 95 5.62 -4.50 -9.54
C VAL A 95 5.19 -3.07 -9.82
N GLN A 96 5.79 -2.41 -10.80
CA GLN A 96 5.26 -1.18 -11.35
C GLN A 96 3.96 -1.50 -12.09
N LEU A 97 2.94 -0.65 -11.96
CA LEU A 97 1.64 -0.87 -12.62
C LEU A 97 1.81 -1.09 -14.12
N ALA A 98 1.17 -2.14 -14.62
CA ALA A 98 1.11 -2.45 -16.03
C ALA A 98 0.43 -1.34 -16.84
N ASN A 99 0.53 -1.41 -18.15
CA ASN A 99 -0.31 -0.62 -19.04
C ASN A 99 -1.79 -1.02 -18.85
N TYR A 100 -2.66 -0.04 -18.86
CA TYR A 100 -4.11 -0.19 -18.74
C TYR A 100 -4.78 1.01 -19.43
N MET A 101 -6.00 0.82 -19.96
CA MET A 101 -6.73 1.74 -20.83
C MET A 101 -6.12 1.84 -22.23
N ASP A 102 -6.89 2.43 -23.14
CA ASP A 102 -6.46 2.57 -24.54
C ASP A 102 -5.29 3.55 -24.67
N ALA A 103 -4.45 3.29 -25.66
CA ALA A 103 -3.36 4.20 -26.00
C ALA A 103 -3.92 5.54 -26.50
N VAL A 104 -3.23 6.62 -26.18
CA VAL A 104 -3.54 7.96 -26.68
C VAL A 104 -2.48 8.38 -27.71
N GLU A 105 -2.91 9.06 -28.76
CA GLU A 105 -2.01 9.50 -29.85
C GLU A 105 -1.13 10.67 -29.41
N VAL A 106 -1.62 11.49 -28.48
CA VAL A 106 -0.92 12.69 -28.00
C VAL A 106 -0.68 12.55 -26.50
N PRO A 107 0.54 12.87 -26.01
CA PRO A 107 0.82 12.88 -24.58
C PRO A 107 -0.19 13.72 -23.81
N SER A 108 -0.74 13.15 -22.74
CA SER A 108 -1.73 13.79 -21.90
C SER A 108 -1.50 13.45 -20.43
N GLU A 109 -2.14 14.20 -19.53
CA GLU A 109 -2.12 13.90 -18.11
C GLU A 109 -2.68 12.49 -17.85
N SER A 110 -1.97 11.71 -17.04
CA SER A 110 -2.36 10.35 -16.69
C SER A 110 -2.10 10.09 -15.20
N LEU A 111 -3.19 9.89 -14.45
CA LEU A 111 -3.08 9.50 -13.04
C LEU A 111 -2.41 8.12 -12.89
N TRP A 112 -2.57 7.26 -13.87
CA TRP A 112 -1.91 5.95 -13.92
C TRP A 112 -0.39 6.08 -14.04
N ALA A 113 0.07 7.00 -14.90
CA ALA A 113 1.48 7.31 -15.04
C ALA A 113 2.06 7.94 -13.76
N GLN A 114 1.29 8.79 -13.07
CA GLN A 114 1.70 9.39 -11.80
C GLN A 114 1.93 8.33 -10.70
N VAL A 115 1.08 7.29 -10.62
CA VAL A 115 1.34 6.18 -9.68
C VAL A 115 2.60 5.41 -10.06
N ARG A 116 2.82 5.13 -11.35
CA ARG A 116 4.07 4.48 -11.79
C ARG A 116 5.30 5.30 -11.44
N GLU A 117 5.21 6.63 -11.58
CA GLU A 117 6.28 7.53 -11.18
C GLU A 117 6.52 7.49 -9.67
N ALA A 118 5.46 7.53 -8.86
CA ALA A 118 5.57 7.39 -7.41
C ALA A 118 6.22 6.06 -6.99
N GLN A 119 5.86 4.97 -7.68
CA GLN A 119 6.52 3.67 -7.48
C GLN A 119 8.01 3.76 -7.81
N THR A 120 8.38 4.35 -8.94
CA THR A 120 9.79 4.50 -9.36
C THR A 120 10.56 5.40 -8.39
N GLN A 121 10.00 6.50 -7.91
CA GLN A 121 10.66 7.36 -6.93
C GLN A 121 10.94 6.66 -5.60
N THR A 122 10.16 5.64 -5.25
CA THR A 122 10.35 4.82 -4.05
C THR A 122 11.64 3.98 -4.11
N LEU A 123 12.26 3.80 -5.28
CA LEU A 123 13.61 3.20 -5.43
C LEU A 123 14.72 4.01 -4.74
N SER A 124 14.42 5.21 -4.24
CA SER A 124 15.34 5.95 -3.36
C SER A 124 15.57 5.27 -2.00
N LEU A 125 14.70 4.32 -1.60
CA LEU A 125 14.91 3.51 -0.42
C LEU A 125 15.93 2.41 -0.69
N SER A 126 16.75 2.10 0.33
CA SER A 126 17.68 0.97 0.29
C SER A 126 16.94 -0.37 0.21
N HIS A 127 17.63 -1.39 -0.31
CA HIS A 127 17.13 -2.77 -0.41
C HIS A 127 15.79 -2.91 -1.13
N THR A 128 15.60 -2.10 -2.18
CA THR A 128 14.38 -2.12 -2.98
C THR A 128 14.66 -2.43 -4.44
N GLY A 129 13.62 -2.87 -5.17
CA GLY A 129 13.68 -3.10 -6.60
C GLY A 129 12.30 -3.11 -7.23
N GLN A 130 12.23 -2.77 -8.52
CA GLN A 130 11.00 -2.60 -9.26
C GLN A 130 10.97 -3.46 -10.52
N ALA A 131 10.03 -4.38 -10.60
CA ALA A 131 9.74 -5.10 -11.83
C ALA A 131 8.82 -4.26 -12.72
N VAL A 132 9.34 -3.79 -13.84
CA VAL A 132 8.57 -3.06 -14.87
C VAL A 132 7.76 -4.04 -15.70
N ILE A 133 6.48 -3.79 -15.89
CA ILE A 133 5.56 -4.69 -16.61
C ILE A 133 4.63 -3.95 -17.60
N ILE A 134 5.03 -2.79 -18.06
CA ILE A 134 4.21 -1.99 -19.00
C ILE A 134 4.00 -2.65 -20.37
N ASP A 135 4.79 -3.67 -20.68
CA ASP A 135 4.77 -4.44 -21.92
C ASP A 135 3.85 -5.68 -21.89
N ILE A 136 3.36 -6.06 -20.71
CA ILE A 136 2.58 -7.29 -20.52
C ILE A 136 1.19 -7.07 -19.93
N GLY A 137 0.75 -5.81 -19.82
CA GLY A 137 -0.61 -5.47 -19.45
C GLY A 137 -1.59 -5.57 -20.63
N GLU A 138 -2.86 -5.30 -20.34
CA GLU A 138 -3.94 -5.35 -21.31
C GLU A 138 -4.78 -4.07 -21.21
N ALA A 139 -5.01 -3.39 -22.34
CA ALA A 139 -5.75 -2.12 -22.35
C ALA A 139 -7.17 -2.23 -21.73
N LYS A 140 -7.81 -3.38 -21.91
CA LYS A 140 -9.21 -3.61 -21.47
C LYS A 140 -9.35 -4.50 -20.23
N ASP A 141 -8.24 -4.92 -19.64
CA ASP A 141 -8.24 -5.72 -18.41
C ASP A 141 -7.17 -5.20 -17.45
N ILE A 142 -7.63 -4.70 -16.31
CA ILE A 142 -6.75 -4.18 -15.25
C ILE A 142 -5.86 -5.28 -14.63
N HIS A 143 -6.21 -6.56 -14.85
CA HIS A 143 -5.52 -7.72 -14.31
C HIS A 143 -4.68 -8.43 -15.39
N PRO A 144 -3.40 -8.09 -15.58
CA PRO A 144 -2.54 -8.75 -16.54
C PRO A 144 -2.52 -10.28 -16.33
N LYS A 145 -2.70 -11.05 -17.40
CA LYS A 145 -2.79 -12.52 -17.32
C LYS A 145 -1.43 -13.20 -17.21
N ASN A 146 -0.38 -12.56 -17.74
CA ASN A 146 0.98 -13.12 -17.75
C ASN A 146 1.67 -13.02 -16.37
N LYS A 147 1.08 -13.64 -15.34
CA LYS A 147 1.63 -13.62 -13.96
C LYS A 147 2.97 -14.35 -13.85
N LYS A 148 3.24 -15.30 -14.74
CA LYS A 148 4.54 -15.99 -14.79
C LYS A 148 5.68 -15.02 -15.05
N GLU A 149 5.51 -14.12 -16.01
CA GLU A 149 6.53 -13.12 -16.34
C GLU A 149 6.68 -12.07 -15.24
N VAL A 150 5.59 -11.66 -14.62
CA VAL A 150 5.63 -10.79 -13.41
C VAL A 150 6.49 -11.43 -12.31
N GLY A 151 6.22 -12.70 -11.98
CA GLY A 151 6.99 -13.44 -10.98
C GLY A 151 8.45 -13.62 -11.36
N ARG A 152 8.74 -13.85 -12.65
CA ARG A 152 10.12 -13.97 -13.16
C ARG A 152 10.90 -12.66 -12.93
N ARG A 153 10.33 -11.51 -13.30
CA ARG A 153 10.99 -10.20 -13.15
C ARG A 153 11.24 -9.87 -11.67
N LEU A 154 10.29 -10.14 -10.80
CA LEU A 154 10.49 -10.00 -9.34
C LEU A 154 11.60 -10.93 -8.83
N ALA A 155 11.63 -12.18 -9.29
CA ALA A 155 12.66 -13.14 -8.88
C ALA A 155 14.06 -12.73 -9.31
N LEU A 156 14.23 -12.06 -10.47
CA LEU A 156 15.53 -11.57 -10.91
C LEU A 156 16.14 -10.58 -9.91
N HIS A 157 15.34 -9.67 -9.34
CA HIS A 157 15.80 -8.76 -8.30
C HIS A 157 16.31 -9.51 -7.06
N ALA A 158 15.54 -10.50 -6.57
CA ALA A 158 15.96 -11.29 -5.43
C ALA A 158 17.22 -12.10 -5.73
N LEU A 159 17.27 -12.77 -6.87
CA LEU A 159 18.44 -13.56 -7.28
C LEU A 159 19.71 -12.70 -7.32
N HIS A 160 19.63 -11.54 -7.96
CA HIS A 160 20.76 -10.63 -8.10
C HIS A 160 21.20 -10.05 -6.76
N ASN A 161 20.25 -9.46 -6.00
CA ASN A 161 20.57 -8.66 -4.82
C ASN A 161 20.76 -9.47 -3.54
N ASP A 162 20.03 -10.60 -3.38
CA ASP A 162 19.98 -11.32 -2.10
C ASP A 162 20.57 -12.72 -2.17
N TYR A 163 20.59 -13.36 -3.34
CA TYR A 163 21.05 -14.74 -3.50
C TYR A 163 22.38 -14.88 -4.25
N GLY A 164 23.06 -13.77 -4.56
CA GLY A 164 24.43 -13.76 -5.09
C GLY A 164 24.58 -14.17 -6.56
N PHE A 165 23.50 -14.17 -7.36
CA PHE A 165 23.55 -14.43 -8.80
C PHE A 165 23.90 -13.14 -9.56
N SER A 166 25.16 -12.72 -9.52
CA SER A 166 25.63 -11.45 -10.11
C SER A 166 25.56 -11.37 -11.63
N ASP A 167 25.41 -12.50 -12.31
CA ASP A 167 25.22 -12.61 -13.76
C ASP A 167 23.76 -12.42 -14.20
N VAL A 168 22.84 -12.39 -13.25
CA VAL A 168 21.43 -12.11 -13.50
C VAL A 168 21.22 -10.60 -13.64
N VAL A 169 20.61 -10.20 -14.77
CA VAL A 169 20.23 -8.80 -15.00
C VAL A 169 18.79 -8.61 -14.56
N CYS A 170 18.57 -7.60 -13.72
CA CYS A 170 17.23 -7.13 -13.33
C CYS A 170 16.94 -5.81 -14.08
N GLU A 171 15.85 -5.80 -14.83
CA GLU A 171 15.34 -4.67 -15.61
C GLU A 171 14.20 -3.99 -14.87
#